data_83531637906723198633000bce4b8125
#
_entry.id   83531637906723198633000bce4b8125
#
_cell.length_a   1.000
_cell.length_b   1.000
_cell.length_c   1.000
_cell.angle_alpha   90.00
_cell.angle_beta   90.00
_cell.angle_gamma   90.00
#
_symmetry.space_group_name_H-M   'P 1'
#
loop_
_entity.id
_entity.type
_entity.pdbx_description
1 polymer ?
#
loop_
_entity_poly.entity_id
_entity_poly.type
_entity_poly.pdbx_seq_one_letter_code
_entity_poly.pdbx_strand_id
1 'polypeptide(L)'
;HVDVVPVGNGWSQDPFKMQIRDGWMIGRGVADDKGPMVATLYALKFLKEEGISLRYPIRAMVGDNEETHMNDVEYYLKNYPAPVFCFTPDAEFPVCNGEKGHFGAELVSPVCNGEIKEFEGGVANNAVPDRASALVETDITKLKNAPNITLEPEGNGVRIRGWGKSGHA
;
A
#
# COMPACT_ATOMS: atom_id res chain seq x y z
N HIS A 1 10.66 4.95 4.92
CA HIS A 1 9.69 6.01 4.61
C HIS A 1 8.70 6.28 5.75
N VAL A 2 7.94 7.38 5.68
CA VAL A 2 6.96 7.76 6.73
C VAL A 2 5.53 7.88 6.23
N ASP A 3 5.31 7.95 4.93
CA ASP A 3 3.99 7.84 4.34
C ASP A 3 3.45 6.41 4.47
N VAL A 4 2.19 6.23 4.21
CA VAL A 4 1.49 4.95 4.41
C VAL A 4 0.39 4.78 3.39
N VAL A 5 0.11 3.54 3.00
CA VAL A 5 -1.07 3.20 2.19
C VAL A 5 -2.38 3.56 2.91
N PRO A 6 -3.49 3.75 2.18
CA PRO A 6 -4.81 3.92 2.77
C PRO A 6 -5.13 2.79 3.76
N VAL A 7 -5.85 3.13 4.82
CA VAL A 7 -6.09 2.20 5.93
C VAL A 7 -6.82 0.92 5.56
N GLY A 8 -7.65 0.95 4.50
CA GLY A 8 -8.50 -0.18 4.16
C GLY A 8 -9.58 -0.46 5.22
N ASN A 9 -10.12 -1.66 5.20
CA ASN A 9 -11.18 -2.11 6.09
C ASN A 9 -10.67 -3.15 7.11
N GLY A 10 -11.51 -3.48 8.09
CA GLY A 10 -11.25 -4.58 9.03
C GLY A 10 -10.45 -4.22 10.27
N TRP A 11 -10.15 -2.95 10.50
CA TRP A 11 -9.52 -2.51 11.73
C TRP A 11 -10.50 -2.59 12.90
N SER A 12 -10.05 -3.17 14.02
CA SER A 12 -10.80 -3.23 15.27
C SER A 12 -10.65 -1.98 16.14
N GLN A 13 -9.80 -1.04 15.71
CA GLN A 13 -9.44 0.19 16.40
C GLN A 13 -9.04 1.27 15.39
N ASP A 14 -8.86 2.50 15.85
CA ASP A 14 -8.32 3.58 15.02
C ASP A 14 -6.90 3.21 14.55
N PRO A 15 -6.67 3.01 13.24
CA PRO A 15 -5.38 2.57 12.71
C PRO A 15 -4.26 3.58 12.92
N PHE A 16 -4.58 4.86 13.10
CA PHE A 16 -3.60 5.93 13.35
C PHE A 16 -3.31 6.17 14.83
N LYS A 17 -3.91 5.39 15.72
CA LYS A 17 -3.58 5.37 17.15
C LYS A 17 -2.89 4.06 17.50
N MET A 18 -1.57 4.06 17.42
CA MET A 18 -0.75 2.89 17.76
C MET A 18 -1.08 2.39 19.18
N GLN A 19 -1.30 1.10 19.29
CA GLN A 19 -1.53 0.40 20.55
C GLN A 19 -0.43 -0.65 20.79
N ILE A 20 -0.14 -0.86 22.06
CA ILE A 20 0.69 -1.99 22.49
C ILE A 20 -0.23 -3.01 23.17
N ARG A 21 -0.29 -4.21 22.60
CA ARG A 21 -1.11 -5.31 23.13
C ARG A 21 -0.36 -6.62 22.97
N ASP A 22 -0.26 -7.38 24.05
CA ASP A 22 0.38 -8.70 24.10
C ASP A 22 1.82 -8.70 23.49
N GLY A 23 2.56 -7.62 23.72
CA GLY A 23 3.91 -7.46 23.17
C GLY A 23 4.00 -7.00 21.73
N TRP A 24 2.86 -6.75 21.07
CA TRP A 24 2.80 -6.26 19.71
C TRP A 24 2.47 -4.77 19.64
N MET A 25 3.15 -4.05 18.77
CA MET A 25 2.75 -2.71 18.35
C MET A 25 1.82 -2.83 17.15
N ILE A 26 0.60 -2.30 17.27
CA ILE A 26 -0.46 -2.42 16.27
C ILE A 26 -0.87 -1.02 15.81
N GLY A 27 -0.74 -0.75 14.52
CA GLY A 27 -1.13 0.51 13.90
C GLY A 27 -0.69 0.59 12.45
N ARG A 28 -1.31 1.44 11.65
CA ARG A 28 -0.90 1.70 10.27
C ARG A 28 0.49 2.35 10.27
N GLY A 29 1.41 1.82 9.44
CA GLY A 29 2.77 2.31 9.32
C GLY A 29 3.73 1.84 10.44
N VAL A 30 3.31 0.96 11.34
CA VAL A 30 4.20 0.45 12.41
C VAL A 30 5.27 -0.48 11.82
N ALA A 31 4.87 -1.44 11.00
CA ALA A 31 5.79 -2.37 10.34
C ALA A 31 6.37 -1.80 9.05
N ASP A 32 5.56 -1.08 8.31
CA ASP A 32 5.81 -0.52 7.00
C ASP A 32 5.58 1.01 7.06
N ASP A 33 6.61 1.86 7.22
CA ASP A 33 8.03 1.52 7.49
C ASP A 33 8.57 2.28 8.72
N LYS A 34 7.68 2.84 9.59
CA LYS A 34 8.10 3.67 10.75
C LYS A 34 8.90 2.90 11.80
N GLY A 35 8.62 1.61 11.98
CA GLY A 35 9.38 0.76 12.90
C GLY A 35 10.83 0.60 12.46
N PRO A 36 11.09 0.09 11.25
CA PRO A 36 12.43 0.00 10.68
C PRO A 36 13.14 1.35 10.58
N MET A 37 12.44 2.41 10.19
CA MET A 37 12.98 3.77 10.18
C MET A 37 13.50 4.19 11.58
N VAL A 38 12.71 3.99 12.62
CA VAL A 38 13.12 4.29 14.00
C VAL A 38 14.30 3.42 14.42
N ALA A 39 14.29 2.13 14.09
CA ALA A 39 15.42 1.24 14.37
C ALA A 39 16.71 1.73 13.72
N THR A 40 16.65 2.23 12.48
CA THR A 40 17.78 2.84 11.77
C THR A 40 18.31 4.08 12.51
N LEU A 41 17.43 4.95 12.98
CA LEU A 41 17.83 6.13 13.75
C LEU A 41 18.50 5.76 15.08
N TYR A 42 17.99 4.72 15.75
CA TYR A 42 18.62 4.21 16.98
C TYR A 42 19.98 3.56 16.70
N ALA A 43 20.15 2.87 15.58
CA ALA A 43 21.45 2.34 15.17
C ALA A 43 22.47 3.47 14.97
N LEU A 44 22.09 4.56 14.31
CA LEU A 44 22.95 5.74 14.16
C LEU A 44 23.27 6.42 15.49
N LYS A 45 22.28 6.52 16.37
CA LYS A 45 22.45 7.03 17.73
C LYS A 45 23.47 6.17 18.51
N PHE A 46 23.34 4.87 18.46
CA PHE A 46 24.28 3.92 19.09
C PHE A 46 25.71 4.14 18.61
N LEU A 47 25.93 4.18 17.28
CA LEU A 47 27.26 4.43 16.71
C LEU A 47 27.89 5.74 17.23
N LYS A 48 27.06 6.78 17.35
CA LYS A 48 27.50 8.08 17.86
C LYS A 48 27.84 8.04 19.36
N GLU A 49 27.00 7.39 20.17
CA GLU A 49 27.19 7.31 21.64
C GLU A 49 28.40 6.46 22.02
N GLU A 50 28.64 5.39 21.27
CA GLU A 50 29.83 4.51 21.45
C GLU A 50 31.11 5.13 20.85
N GLY A 51 31.05 6.29 20.24
CA GLY A 51 32.22 6.95 19.64
C GLY A 51 32.85 6.17 18.50
N ILE A 52 32.08 5.33 17.81
CA ILE A 52 32.60 4.48 16.72
C ILE A 52 33.00 5.37 15.54
N SER A 53 34.29 5.36 15.21
CA SER A 53 34.80 6.08 14.05
C SER A 53 34.50 5.31 12.77
N LEU A 54 33.76 5.93 11.89
CA LEU A 54 33.38 5.34 10.61
C LEU A 54 34.33 5.80 9.49
N ARG A 55 34.68 4.89 8.61
CA ARG A 55 35.47 5.19 7.41
C ARG A 55 34.73 6.08 6.42
N TYR A 56 33.41 5.92 6.35
CA TYR A 56 32.52 6.67 5.47
C TYR A 56 31.39 7.31 6.26
N PRO A 57 30.93 8.51 5.89
CA PRO A 57 29.75 9.10 6.50
C PRO A 57 28.50 8.28 6.19
N ILE A 58 27.63 8.14 7.17
CA ILE A 58 26.31 7.56 7.01
C ILE A 58 25.28 8.69 6.97
N ARG A 59 24.35 8.58 6.05
CA ARG A 59 23.18 9.47 5.95
C ARG A 59 21.92 8.65 6.06
N ALA A 60 21.07 8.95 7.02
CA ALA A 60 19.69 8.48 6.99
C ALA A 60 18.88 9.43 6.10
N MET A 61 18.17 8.87 5.14
CA MET A 61 17.17 9.57 4.34
C MET A 61 15.80 9.06 4.76
N VAL A 62 14.90 9.98 5.09
CA VAL A 62 13.52 9.68 5.47
C VAL A 62 12.65 10.25 4.37
N GLY A 63 12.01 9.37 3.62
CA GLY A 63 11.10 9.70 2.53
C GLY A 63 9.65 9.82 2.99
N ASP A 64 8.84 10.48 2.20
CA ASP A 64 7.41 10.70 2.44
C ASP A 64 6.52 10.41 1.23
N ASN A 65 7.05 9.70 0.23
CA ASN A 65 6.36 9.42 -1.03
C ASN A 65 6.67 8.02 -1.60
N GLU A 66 7.08 7.07 -0.77
CA GLU A 66 7.44 5.71 -1.20
C GLU A 66 6.22 5.00 -1.78
N GLU A 67 5.09 5.06 -1.09
CA GLU A 67 3.85 4.36 -1.38
C GLU A 67 3.14 4.83 -2.67
N THR A 68 3.62 5.90 -3.29
CA THR A 68 2.96 6.47 -4.45
C THR A 68 3.86 6.59 -5.68
N HIS A 69 4.97 7.28 -5.66
CA HIS A 69 5.77 7.48 -6.88
C HIS A 69 7.26 7.72 -6.63
N MET A 70 7.73 7.70 -5.39
CA MET A 70 9.12 7.98 -5.01
C MET A 70 9.67 9.32 -5.57
N ASN A 71 8.82 10.34 -5.68
CA ASN A 71 9.23 11.65 -6.18
C ASN A 71 10.25 12.34 -5.27
N ASP A 72 10.25 12.03 -3.99
CA ASP A 72 11.22 12.44 -2.99
C ASP A 72 12.62 11.89 -3.30
N VAL A 73 12.73 10.64 -3.74
CA VAL A 73 13.98 10.03 -4.21
C VAL A 73 14.48 10.72 -5.47
N GLU A 74 13.60 10.99 -6.42
CA GLU A 74 13.96 11.77 -7.62
C GLU A 74 14.47 13.15 -7.27
N TYR A 75 13.78 13.83 -6.35
CA TYR A 75 14.22 15.15 -5.87
C TYR A 75 15.59 15.08 -5.22
N TYR A 76 15.81 14.07 -4.37
CA TYR A 76 17.10 13.86 -3.73
C TYR A 76 18.22 13.68 -4.76
N LEU A 77 18.05 12.80 -5.73
CA LEU A 77 19.05 12.52 -6.75
C LEU A 77 19.34 13.68 -7.70
N LYS A 78 18.38 14.60 -7.88
CA LYS A 78 18.59 15.85 -8.63
C LYS A 78 19.43 16.88 -7.87
N ASN A 79 19.39 16.87 -6.55
CA ASN A 79 19.99 17.90 -5.71
C ASN A 79 21.24 17.45 -4.94
N TYR A 80 21.44 16.15 -4.78
CA TYR A 80 22.54 15.59 -4.01
C TYR A 80 23.21 14.44 -4.77
N PRO A 81 24.52 14.23 -4.54
CA PRO A 81 25.20 13.06 -5.11
C PRO A 81 24.57 11.76 -4.64
N ALA A 82 24.45 10.82 -5.57
CA ALA A 82 24.04 9.46 -5.23
C ALA A 82 25.02 8.82 -4.22
N PRO A 83 24.53 8.05 -3.26
CA PRO A 83 25.38 7.35 -2.31
C PRO A 83 26.20 6.24 -3.03
N VAL A 84 27.37 5.96 -2.51
CA VAL A 84 28.21 4.86 -3.01
C VAL A 84 27.58 3.50 -2.71
N PHE A 85 26.87 3.42 -1.61
CA PHE A 85 26.11 2.25 -1.18
C PHE A 85 24.81 2.73 -0.49
N CYS A 86 23.73 2.08 -0.79
CA CYS A 86 22.40 2.37 -0.20
C CYS A 86 21.72 1.05 0.12
N PHE A 87 20.97 1.02 1.19
CA PHE A 87 20.00 -0.03 1.50
C PHE A 87 18.79 0.59 2.18
N THR A 88 17.66 -0.07 2.07
CA THR A 88 16.45 0.25 2.82
C THR A 88 16.08 -0.91 3.73
N PRO A 89 15.64 -0.66 4.97
CA PRO A 89 15.15 -1.71 5.86
C PRO A 89 13.69 -2.09 5.60
N ASP A 90 13.14 -1.66 4.50
CA ASP A 90 11.74 -1.82 4.08
C ASP A 90 11.54 -3.13 3.31
N ALA A 91 11.88 -4.24 3.94
CA ALA A 91 11.73 -5.57 3.37
C ALA A 91 11.76 -6.65 4.46
N GLU A 92 11.41 -7.88 4.08
CA GLU A 92 11.52 -9.03 4.97
C GLU A 92 12.98 -9.36 5.30
N PHE A 93 13.18 -9.82 6.53
CA PHE A 93 14.49 -10.20 7.03
C PHE A 93 14.87 -11.62 6.55
N PRO A 94 16.15 -11.95 6.22
CA PRO A 94 17.34 -11.15 6.51
C PRO A 94 17.76 -10.19 5.41
N VAL A 95 17.58 -10.48 4.15
CA VAL A 95 17.95 -9.63 3.01
C VAL A 95 17.09 -9.97 1.82
N CYS A 96 16.43 -8.99 1.26
CA CYS A 96 15.80 -9.04 -0.06
C CYS A 96 16.84 -8.58 -1.10
N ASN A 97 17.26 -9.47 -1.99
CA ASN A 97 18.28 -9.21 -3.02
C ASN A 97 17.72 -9.20 -4.44
N GLY A 98 16.40 -9.17 -4.58
CA GLY A 98 15.75 -9.13 -5.88
C GLY A 98 14.27 -8.78 -5.74
N GLU A 99 13.77 -8.08 -6.73
CA GLU A 99 12.37 -7.64 -6.81
C GLU A 99 11.74 -8.05 -8.13
N LYS A 100 10.42 -8.17 -8.13
CA LYS A 100 9.64 -8.33 -9.36
C LYS A 100 9.49 -6.99 -10.05
N GLY A 101 9.44 -7.01 -11.39
CA GLY A 101 9.11 -5.81 -12.14
C GLY A 101 7.68 -5.37 -11.86
N HIS A 102 7.45 -4.07 -11.87
CA HIS A 102 6.13 -3.47 -11.76
C HIS A 102 5.64 -3.06 -13.15
N PHE A 103 4.38 -3.37 -13.44
CA PHE A 103 3.69 -2.88 -14.63
C PHE A 103 2.31 -2.36 -14.23
N GLY A 104 2.06 -1.08 -14.54
CA GLY A 104 0.76 -0.45 -14.37
C GLY A 104 0.16 -0.06 -15.72
N ALA A 105 -1.15 -0.23 -15.88
CA ALA A 105 -1.87 0.20 -17.06
C ALA A 105 -3.24 0.74 -16.68
N GLU A 106 -3.64 1.83 -17.35
CA GLU A 106 -4.99 2.35 -17.32
C GLU A 106 -5.71 1.91 -18.59
N LEU A 107 -6.84 1.23 -18.43
CA LEU A 107 -7.70 0.83 -19.53
C LEU A 107 -8.92 1.75 -19.56
N VAL A 108 -9.03 2.54 -20.63
CA VAL A 108 -10.13 3.48 -20.80
C VAL A 108 -11.01 3.01 -21.95
N SER A 109 -12.30 2.76 -21.67
CA SER A 109 -13.30 2.51 -22.70
C SER A 109 -13.82 3.82 -23.27
N PRO A 110 -13.73 4.05 -24.58
CA PRO A 110 -14.20 5.30 -25.19
C PRO A 110 -15.74 5.41 -25.20
N VAL A 111 -16.44 4.31 -25.06
CA VAL A 111 -17.91 4.27 -25.10
C VAL A 111 -18.45 3.26 -24.10
N CYS A 112 -19.21 3.75 -23.11
CA CYS A 112 -20.00 2.93 -22.18
C CYS A 112 -21.49 3.00 -22.55
N ASN A 113 -21.87 2.47 -23.71
CA ASN A 113 -23.28 2.31 -24.09
C ASN A 113 -23.85 0.96 -23.59
N GLY A 114 -23.15 0.36 -22.68
CA GLY A 114 -23.45 -0.98 -22.25
C GLY A 114 -24.45 -1.04 -21.10
N GLU A 115 -24.69 -2.25 -20.69
CA GLU A 115 -25.56 -2.63 -19.58
C GLU A 115 -25.01 -2.15 -18.24
N ILE A 116 -23.70 -1.88 -18.14
CA ILE A 116 -23.05 -1.42 -16.89
C ILE A 116 -23.31 0.08 -16.71
N LYS A 117 -24.00 0.43 -15.63
CA LYS A 117 -24.34 1.81 -15.27
C LYS A 117 -23.39 2.39 -14.23
N GLU A 118 -22.95 1.57 -13.31
CA GLU A 118 -22.00 1.93 -12.26
C GLU A 118 -20.98 0.80 -12.10
N PHE A 119 -19.75 1.17 -11.84
CA PHE A 119 -18.70 0.22 -11.47
C PHE A 119 -17.72 0.92 -10.54
N GLU A 120 -17.52 0.35 -9.38
CA GLU A 120 -16.61 0.89 -8.37
C GLU A 120 -15.87 -0.21 -7.63
N GLY A 121 -14.65 0.07 -7.22
CA GLY A 121 -13.85 -0.83 -6.41
C GLY A 121 -12.41 -0.33 -6.27
N GLY A 122 -11.77 -0.72 -5.17
CA GLY A 122 -10.43 -0.26 -4.84
C GLY A 122 -10.38 1.15 -4.25
N VAL A 123 -9.27 1.44 -3.59
CA VAL A 123 -9.01 2.73 -2.94
C VAL A 123 -7.67 3.32 -3.34
N ALA A 124 -6.74 2.50 -3.83
CA ALA A 124 -5.41 2.90 -4.28
C ALA A 124 -4.83 1.85 -5.25
N ASN A 125 -3.88 2.27 -6.07
CA ASN A 125 -3.27 1.41 -7.10
C ASN A 125 -2.39 0.30 -6.50
N ASN A 126 -1.86 0.51 -5.31
CA ASN A 126 -1.04 -0.45 -4.57
C ASN A 126 -1.81 -1.21 -3.47
N ALA A 127 -3.14 -1.21 -3.55
CA ALA A 127 -3.99 -1.94 -2.60
C ALA A 127 -4.97 -2.84 -3.33
N VAL A 128 -4.95 -4.13 -2.99
CA VAL A 128 -5.93 -5.09 -3.50
C VAL A 128 -7.31 -4.75 -2.93
N PRO A 129 -8.35 -4.54 -3.76
CA PRO A 129 -9.68 -4.21 -3.27
C PRO A 129 -10.31 -5.41 -2.54
N ASP A 130 -10.83 -5.13 -1.34
CA ASP A 130 -11.62 -6.09 -0.57
C ASP A 130 -13.11 -6.07 -0.94
N ARG A 131 -13.54 -5.03 -1.64
CA ARG A 131 -14.92 -4.86 -2.11
C ARG A 131 -14.94 -4.21 -3.48
N ALA A 132 -15.91 -4.65 -4.28
CA ALA A 132 -16.28 -3.99 -5.52
C ALA A 132 -17.79 -4.05 -5.70
N SER A 133 -18.35 -3.09 -6.43
CA SER A 133 -19.77 -3.11 -6.79
C SER A 133 -19.99 -2.66 -8.23
N ALA A 134 -21.04 -3.20 -8.85
CA ALA A 134 -21.50 -2.77 -10.15
C ALA A 134 -23.03 -2.71 -10.18
N LEU A 135 -23.60 -1.75 -10.89
CA LEU A 135 -25.01 -1.74 -11.26
C LEU A 135 -25.11 -2.08 -12.75
N VAL A 136 -25.79 -3.16 -13.05
CA VAL A 136 -25.93 -3.68 -14.43
C VAL A 136 -27.41 -3.72 -14.82
N GLU A 137 -27.75 -3.07 -15.91
CA GLU A 137 -29.11 -3.07 -16.45
C GLU A 137 -29.35 -4.37 -17.24
N THR A 138 -29.75 -5.40 -16.51
CA THR A 138 -29.97 -6.74 -17.08
C THR A 138 -30.96 -7.53 -16.21
N ASP A 139 -31.47 -8.63 -16.75
CA ASP A 139 -32.26 -9.58 -15.97
C ASP A 139 -31.31 -10.44 -15.11
N ILE A 140 -31.64 -10.59 -13.83
CA ILE A 140 -30.85 -11.38 -12.87
C ILE A 140 -30.66 -12.83 -13.31
N THR A 141 -31.59 -13.39 -14.08
CA THR A 141 -31.53 -14.76 -14.60
C THR A 141 -30.41 -14.97 -15.63
N LYS A 142 -29.91 -13.88 -16.23
CA LYS A 142 -28.78 -13.91 -17.17
C LYS A 142 -27.42 -13.92 -16.45
N LEU A 143 -27.39 -13.59 -15.17
CA LEU A 143 -26.18 -13.53 -14.38
C LEU A 143 -25.91 -14.87 -13.70
N LYS A 144 -24.64 -15.27 -13.70
CA LYS A 144 -24.21 -16.47 -12.97
C LYS A 144 -23.75 -16.09 -11.58
N ASN A 145 -24.27 -16.79 -10.60
CA ASN A 145 -23.76 -16.67 -9.24
C ASN A 145 -22.33 -17.23 -9.14
N ALA A 146 -21.52 -16.62 -8.30
CA ALA A 146 -20.14 -17.03 -8.06
C ALA A 146 -19.82 -16.89 -6.55
N PRO A 147 -18.80 -17.59 -6.05
CA PRO A 147 -18.34 -17.40 -4.67
C PRO A 147 -17.98 -15.94 -4.42
N ASN A 148 -18.31 -15.45 -3.22
CA ASN A 148 -18.05 -14.10 -2.77
C ASN A 148 -18.72 -12.98 -3.59
N ILE A 149 -19.83 -13.30 -4.28
CA ILE A 149 -20.65 -12.34 -5.00
C ILE A 149 -22.09 -12.44 -4.50
N THR A 150 -22.76 -11.29 -4.34
CA THR A 150 -24.22 -11.20 -4.25
C THR A 150 -24.80 -10.49 -5.44
N LEU A 151 -26.00 -10.91 -5.82
CA LEU A 151 -26.82 -10.34 -6.86
C LEU A 151 -28.14 -9.87 -6.23
N GLU A 152 -28.41 -8.58 -6.29
CA GLU A 152 -29.60 -7.96 -5.70
C GLU A 152 -30.33 -7.14 -6.77
N PRO A 153 -31.65 -7.35 -6.99
CA PRO A 153 -32.42 -6.49 -7.85
C PRO A 153 -32.39 -5.04 -7.39
N GLU A 154 -32.09 -4.11 -8.29
CA GLU A 154 -32.05 -2.67 -7.99
C GLU A 154 -32.58 -1.87 -9.18
N GLY A 155 -33.75 -1.23 -9.03
CA GLY A 155 -34.38 -0.51 -10.13
C GLY A 155 -34.69 -1.42 -11.32
N ASN A 156 -34.20 -1.06 -12.51
CA ASN A 156 -34.35 -1.85 -13.74
C ASN A 156 -33.17 -2.81 -13.97
N GLY A 157 -32.35 -3.03 -12.96
CA GLY A 157 -31.12 -3.82 -13.11
C GLY A 157 -30.82 -4.66 -11.89
N VAL A 158 -29.55 -5.03 -11.80
CA VAL A 158 -29.01 -5.88 -10.73
C VAL A 158 -27.78 -5.20 -10.15
N ARG A 159 -27.78 -5.01 -8.83
CA ARG A 159 -26.58 -4.65 -8.08
C ARG A 159 -25.76 -5.91 -7.83
N ILE A 160 -24.55 -5.90 -8.30
CA ILE A 160 -23.57 -6.95 -8.07
C ILE A 160 -22.61 -6.43 -7.00
N ARG A 161 -22.39 -7.20 -5.93
CA ARG A 161 -21.38 -6.88 -4.92
C ARG A 161 -20.43 -8.04 -4.76
N GLY A 162 -19.14 -7.74 -4.76
CA GLY A 162 -18.07 -8.70 -4.58
C GLY A 162 -17.26 -8.42 -3.32
N TRP A 163 -16.77 -9.48 -2.69
CA TRP A 163 -15.89 -9.41 -1.53
C TRP A 163 -14.61 -10.20 -1.76
N GLY A 164 -13.51 -9.61 -1.34
CA GLY A 164 -12.19 -10.21 -1.33
C GLY A 164 -11.49 -10.03 0.00
N LYS A 165 -10.20 -10.08 -0.03
CA LYS A 165 -9.34 -9.72 1.09
C LYS A 165 -8.53 -8.50 0.70
N SER A 166 -8.56 -7.47 1.54
CA SER A 166 -7.64 -6.35 1.43
C SER A 166 -6.20 -6.84 1.61
N GLY A 167 -5.28 -6.24 0.89
CA GLY A 167 -3.88 -6.52 0.99
C GLY A 167 -3.06 -5.43 0.30
N HIS A 168 -1.79 -5.33 0.66
CA HIS A 168 -0.83 -4.56 -0.10
C HIS A 168 -0.53 -5.31 -1.41
N ALA A 169 -0.50 -4.61 -2.53
CA ALA A 169 -0.30 -5.21 -3.86
C ALA A 169 1.18 -5.37 -4.20
#